data_b5daeec04529a9f7d4361f98f96ee23f
#
_entry.id   b5daeec04529a9f7d4361f98f96ee23f
#
_cell.length_a   1.000
_cell.length_b   1.000
_cell.length_c   1.000
_cell.angle_alpha   90.00
_cell.angle_beta   90.00
_cell.angle_gamma   90.00
#
_symmetry.space_group_name_H-M   'P 1'
#
loop_
_entity.id
_entity.type
_entity.pdbx_description
1 polymer ?
#
loop_
_entity_poly.entity_id
_entity_poly.type
_entity_poly.pdbx_seq_one_letter_code
_entity_poly.pdbx_strand_id
1 'polypeptide(L)'
;MMKFDDKNFIAEKIRSHRKKLNMTQSELAEKADLSDQHISRIESGCYIPSLKSFFLIVNALNIDLREFGFDETKTENLTKNKLINIIINAGDYELAFYENIINAINTCLAATKR
;
A
#
# COMPACT_ATOMS: atom_id res chain seq x y z
N MET A 1 -7.00 9.07 12.22
CA MET A 1 -7.30 7.66 12.08
C MET A 1 -6.91 7.16 10.70
N MET A 2 -6.23 6.04 10.65
CA MET A 2 -5.81 5.48 9.36
C MET A 2 -7.01 4.86 8.67
N LYS A 3 -7.10 5.07 7.36
CA LYS A 3 -8.22 4.58 6.56
C LYS A 3 -7.83 3.44 5.63
N PHE A 4 -6.61 2.94 5.78
CA PHE A 4 -6.20 1.90 4.88
C PHE A 4 -6.74 0.52 5.29
N ASP A 5 -7.48 0.46 6.38
CA ASP A 5 -8.22 -0.75 6.76
C ASP A 5 -9.68 -0.72 6.27
N ASP A 6 -10.06 0.32 5.55
CA ASP A 6 -11.40 0.45 4.97
C ASP A 6 -11.33 0.11 3.48
N LYS A 7 -11.78 -1.08 3.13
CA LYS A 7 -11.68 -1.56 1.76
C LYS A 7 -12.47 -0.72 0.76
N ASN A 8 -13.57 -0.12 1.19
CA ASN A 8 -14.38 0.72 0.31
C ASN A 8 -13.70 2.06 0.05
N PHE A 9 -13.10 2.62 1.08
CA PHE A 9 -12.37 3.87 0.96
C PHE A 9 -11.16 3.68 0.03
N ILE A 10 -10.43 2.60 0.22
CA ILE A 10 -9.26 2.28 -0.62
C ILE A 10 -9.69 2.08 -2.07
N ALA A 11 -10.77 1.32 -2.28
CA ALA A 11 -11.29 1.05 -3.63
C ALA A 11 -11.63 2.35 -4.36
N GLU A 12 -12.31 3.24 -3.68
CA GLU A 12 -12.73 4.51 -4.26
C GLU A 12 -11.56 5.42 -4.59
N LYS A 13 -10.58 5.48 -3.70
CA LYS A 13 -9.39 6.29 -3.93
C LYS A 13 -8.61 5.79 -5.14
N ILE A 14 -8.41 4.50 -5.23
CA ILE A 14 -7.67 3.91 -6.34
C ILE A 14 -8.40 4.16 -7.65
N ARG A 15 -9.71 3.88 -7.68
CA ARG A 15 -10.50 4.07 -8.88
C ARG A 15 -10.51 5.54 -9.33
N SER A 16 -10.66 6.45 -8.38
CA SER A 16 -10.69 7.88 -8.65
C SER A 16 -9.37 8.36 -9.27
N HIS A 17 -8.26 7.97 -8.69
CA HIS A 17 -6.95 8.36 -9.20
C HIS A 17 -6.67 7.74 -10.56
N ARG A 18 -7.07 6.48 -10.74
CA ARG A 18 -6.91 5.81 -12.04
C ARG A 18 -7.66 6.57 -13.12
N LYS A 19 -8.90 6.93 -12.85
CA LYS A 19 -9.73 7.65 -13.82
C LYS A 19 -9.20 9.03 -14.13
N LYS A 20 -8.65 9.71 -13.15
CA LYS A 20 -8.03 11.01 -13.36
C LYS A 20 -6.87 10.94 -14.34
N LEU A 21 -6.17 9.83 -14.36
CA LEU A 21 -5.07 9.61 -15.28
C LEU A 21 -5.50 9.01 -16.62
N ASN A 22 -6.81 8.84 -16.80
CA ASN A 22 -7.38 8.25 -18.01
C ASN A 22 -6.85 6.83 -18.28
N MET A 23 -6.64 6.07 -17.22
CA MET A 23 -6.14 4.71 -17.32
C MET A 23 -7.28 3.71 -17.20
N THR A 24 -7.17 2.61 -17.96
CA THR A 24 -8.05 1.45 -17.77
C THR A 24 -7.52 0.62 -16.60
N GLN A 25 -8.36 -0.30 -16.13
CA GLN A 25 -7.92 -1.26 -15.11
C GLN A 25 -6.75 -2.10 -15.61
N SER A 26 -6.79 -2.48 -16.88
CA SER A 26 -5.71 -3.24 -17.50
C SER A 26 -4.40 -2.47 -17.53
N GLU A 27 -4.46 -1.19 -17.86
CA GLU A 27 -3.28 -0.35 -17.88
C GLU A 27 -2.68 -0.19 -16.49
N LEU A 28 -3.53 -0.02 -15.49
CA LEU A 28 -3.06 0.05 -14.11
C LEU A 28 -2.42 -1.27 -13.69
N ALA A 29 -3.07 -2.38 -14.02
CA ALA A 29 -2.55 -3.70 -13.68
C ALA A 29 -1.17 -3.92 -14.27
N GLU A 30 -0.99 -3.56 -15.52
CA GLU A 30 0.30 -3.68 -16.19
C GLU A 30 1.36 -2.82 -15.49
N LYS A 31 1.02 -1.58 -15.18
CA LYS A 31 1.95 -0.66 -14.55
C LYS A 31 2.31 -1.08 -13.13
N ALA A 32 1.39 -1.67 -12.43
CA ALA A 32 1.59 -2.13 -11.06
C ALA A 32 2.11 -3.57 -10.97
N ASP A 33 2.25 -4.23 -12.11
CA ASP A 33 2.67 -5.63 -12.19
C ASP A 33 1.73 -6.55 -11.43
N LEU A 34 0.43 -6.32 -11.62
CA LEU A 34 -0.64 -7.12 -11.03
C LEU A 34 -1.58 -7.59 -12.14
N SER A 35 -2.46 -8.53 -11.82
CA SER A 35 -3.44 -8.99 -12.80
C SER A 35 -4.63 -8.04 -12.90
N ASP A 36 -5.29 -8.02 -14.06
CA ASP A 36 -6.50 -7.25 -14.26
C ASP A 36 -7.57 -7.62 -13.25
N GLN A 37 -7.70 -8.90 -12.97
CA GLN A 37 -8.69 -9.41 -12.04
C GLN A 37 -8.40 -8.92 -10.62
N HIS A 38 -7.13 -8.86 -10.26
CA HIS A 38 -6.72 -8.38 -8.94
C HIS A 38 -7.12 -6.91 -8.78
N ILE A 39 -6.81 -6.09 -9.78
CA ILE A 39 -7.19 -4.67 -9.77
C ILE A 39 -8.72 -4.52 -9.69
N SER A 40 -9.43 -5.28 -10.50
CA SER A 40 -10.89 -5.23 -10.52
C SER A 40 -11.50 -5.54 -9.15
N ARG A 41 -10.97 -6.54 -8.48
CA ARG A 41 -11.46 -6.93 -7.16
C ARG A 41 -11.14 -5.90 -6.10
N ILE A 42 -9.96 -5.30 -6.16
CA ILE A 42 -9.59 -4.23 -5.23
C ILE A 42 -10.50 -3.02 -5.43
N GLU A 43 -10.75 -2.64 -6.68
CA GLU A 43 -11.58 -1.48 -6.98
C GLU A 43 -13.05 -1.70 -6.68
N SER A 44 -13.49 -2.95 -6.60
CA SER A 44 -14.87 -3.25 -6.22
C SER A 44 -15.07 -3.36 -4.71
N GLY A 45 -13.98 -3.25 -3.94
CA GLY A 45 -14.07 -3.33 -2.49
C GLY A 45 -14.24 -4.73 -1.96
N CYS A 46 -13.85 -5.76 -2.74
CA CYS A 46 -13.98 -7.15 -2.31
C CYS A 46 -13.12 -7.45 -1.08
N TYR A 47 -11.95 -6.84 -0.99
CA TYR A 47 -11.04 -7.08 0.12
C TYR A 47 -10.02 -5.94 0.21
N ILE A 48 -9.34 -5.90 1.34
CA ILE A 48 -8.23 -4.97 1.52
C ILE A 48 -7.01 -5.56 0.81
N PRO A 49 -6.35 -4.80 -0.06
CA PRO A 49 -5.16 -5.32 -0.74
C PRO A 49 -4.04 -5.63 0.27
N SER A 50 -3.17 -6.55 -0.08
CA SER A 50 -1.98 -6.80 0.71
C SER A 50 -1.12 -5.54 0.72
N LEU A 51 -0.23 -5.42 1.69
CA LEU A 51 0.66 -4.27 1.78
C LEU A 51 1.47 -4.11 0.49
N LYS A 52 1.97 -5.21 -0.05
CA LYS A 52 2.71 -5.18 -1.31
C LYS A 52 1.87 -4.64 -2.45
N SER A 53 0.67 -5.20 -2.65
CA SER A 53 -0.22 -4.75 -3.72
C SER A 53 -0.62 -3.30 -3.55
N PHE A 54 -0.88 -2.89 -2.32
CA PHE A 54 -1.24 -1.52 -2.02
C PHE A 54 -0.14 -0.54 -2.47
N PHE A 55 1.10 -0.81 -2.10
CA PHE A 55 2.21 0.07 -2.47
C PHE A 55 2.52 0.03 -3.96
N LEU A 56 2.35 -1.12 -4.61
CA LEU A 56 2.52 -1.20 -6.06
C LEU A 56 1.52 -0.30 -6.78
N ILE A 57 0.27 -0.31 -6.33
CA ILE A 57 -0.78 0.52 -6.93
C ILE A 57 -0.54 1.99 -6.64
N VAL A 58 -0.23 2.33 -5.40
CA VAL A 58 0.05 3.70 -5.00
C VAL A 58 1.19 4.28 -5.82
N ASN A 59 2.24 3.51 -6.02
CA ASN A 59 3.36 3.91 -6.85
C ASN A 59 2.95 4.11 -8.30
N ALA A 60 2.19 3.16 -8.85
CA ALA A 60 1.77 3.21 -10.25
C ALA A 60 0.91 4.44 -10.53
N LEU A 61 0.09 4.85 -9.56
CA LEU A 61 -0.80 6.00 -9.70
C LEU A 61 -0.22 7.28 -9.13
N ASN A 62 0.95 7.19 -8.50
CA ASN A 62 1.60 8.32 -7.86
C ASN A 62 0.68 9.02 -6.85
N ILE A 63 0.01 8.23 -6.03
CA ILE A 63 -0.90 8.76 -5.01
C ILE A 63 -0.09 9.18 -3.79
N ASP A 64 -0.46 10.31 -3.22
CA ASP A 64 0.12 10.76 -1.96
C ASP A 64 -0.47 9.91 -0.82
N LEU A 65 0.39 9.25 -0.08
CA LEU A 65 -0.05 8.38 1.03
C LEU A 65 -0.87 9.14 2.08
N ARG A 66 -0.73 10.44 2.15
CA ARG A 66 -1.53 11.23 3.09
C ARG A 66 -3.02 11.10 2.83
N GLU A 67 -3.40 10.79 1.60
CA GLU A 67 -4.81 10.58 1.27
C GLU A 67 -5.40 9.36 1.95
N PHE A 68 -4.56 8.47 2.46
CA PHE A 68 -5.01 7.29 3.17
C PHE A 68 -4.86 7.43 4.69
N GLY A 69 -4.63 8.65 5.16
CA GLY A 69 -4.52 8.92 6.58
C GLY A 69 -3.10 8.87 7.14
N PHE A 70 -2.12 8.64 6.27
CA PHE A 70 -0.73 8.54 6.73
C PHE A 70 -0.11 9.87 7.15
N ASP A 71 -0.77 10.98 6.84
CA ASP A 71 -0.23 12.25 7.30
C ASP A 71 -0.34 12.40 8.81
N GLU A 72 -1.18 11.61 9.45
CA GLU A 72 -1.21 11.54 10.91
C GLU A 72 0.08 10.95 11.47
N THR A 73 0.86 10.30 10.61
CA THR A 73 2.17 9.81 10.98
C THR A 73 3.24 10.89 10.87
N LYS A 74 2.87 12.06 10.39
CA LYS A 74 3.74 13.23 10.43
C LYS A 74 3.76 13.72 11.86
N THR A 75 4.33 12.95 12.67
CA THR A 75 4.46 13.27 14.08
C THR A 75 5.90 13.63 14.29
N GLU A 76 6.26 13.82 15.50
CA GLU A 76 7.64 13.99 15.88
C GLU A 76 8.42 12.69 15.72
N ASN A 77 7.76 11.61 15.33
CA ASN A 77 8.45 10.31 15.20
C ASN A 77 9.17 10.23 13.86
N LEU A 78 10.40 10.68 13.86
CA LEU A 78 11.23 10.68 12.66
C LEU A 78 11.55 9.29 12.14
N THR A 79 11.64 8.31 13.04
CA THR A 79 11.93 6.93 12.67
C THR A 79 10.79 6.36 11.84
N LYS A 80 9.56 6.61 12.28
CA LYS A 80 8.38 6.15 11.55
C LYS A 80 8.34 6.74 10.14
N ASN A 81 8.63 8.02 10.01
CA ASN A 81 8.65 8.70 8.72
C ASN A 81 9.73 8.12 7.81
N LYS A 82 10.89 7.82 8.36
CA LYS A 82 11.98 7.20 7.60
C LYS A 82 11.59 5.83 7.08
N LEU A 83 10.94 5.02 7.91
CA LEU A 83 10.51 3.69 7.51
C LEU A 83 9.47 3.75 6.40
N ILE A 84 8.54 4.67 6.50
CA ILE A 84 7.53 4.88 5.46
C ILE A 84 8.21 5.23 4.14
N ASN A 85 9.18 6.12 4.17
CA ASN A 85 9.92 6.51 2.97
C ASN A 85 10.66 5.33 2.33
N ILE A 86 11.27 4.49 3.14
CA ILE A 86 11.97 3.31 2.65
C ILE A 86 10.99 2.41 1.90
N ILE A 87 9.83 2.18 2.48
CA ILE A 87 8.82 1.30 1.88
C ILE A 87 8.27 1.90 0.60
N ILE A 88 7.98 3.20 0.61
CA ILE A 88 7.45 3.88 -0.57
C ILE A 88 8.39 3.78 -1.76
N ASN A 89 9.69 3.86 -1.51
CA ASN A 89 10.70 3.87 -2.58
C ASN A 89 11.22 2.48 -2.92
N ALA A 90 10.75 1.45 -2.25
CA ALA A 90 11.24 0.10 -2.46
C ALA A 90 10.62 -0.52 -3.72
N GLY A 91 11.40 -1.31 -4.42
CA GLY A 91 10.90 -2.09 -5.54
C GLY A 91 10.26 -3.38 -5.06
N ASP A 92 9.78 -4.15 -6.01
CA ASP A 92 9.05 -5.39 -5.74
C ASP A 92 9.86 -6.39 -4.93
N TYR A 93 11.08 -6.59 -5.37
CA TYR A 93 12.00 -7.53 -4.72
C TYR A 93 12.28 -7.11 -3.29
N GLU A 94 12.54 -5.84 -3.10
CA GLU A 94 12.85 -5.29 -1.77
C GLU A 94 11.65 -5.37 -0.84
N LEU A 95 10.44 -5.11 -1.35
CA LEU A 95 9.24 -5.20 -0.52
C LEU A 95 9.03 -6.61 0.00
N ALA A 96 9.23 -7.62 -0.84
CA ALA A 96 9.10 -9.01 -0.42
C ALA A 96 10.11 -9.35 0.66
N PHE A 97 11.34 -8.88 0.50
CA PHE A 97 12.39 -9.08 1.46
C PHE A 97 12.07 -8.40 2.80
N TYR A 98 11.65 -7.14 2.73
CA TYR A 98 11.29 -6.39 3.94
C TYR A 98 10.14 -7.04 4.68
N GLU A 99 9.14 -7.53 3.95
CA GLU A 99 8.00 -8.20 4.57
C GLU A 99 8.46 -9.42 5.38
N ASN A 100 9.33 -10.22 4.80
CA ASN A 100 9.83 -11.40 5.49
C ASN A 100 10.63 -11.05 6.75
N ILE A 101 11.47 -10.05 6.66
CA ILE A 101 12.28 -9.60 7.78
C ILE A 101 11.41 -9.04 8.90
N ILE A 102 10.47 -8.19 8.53
CA ILE A 102 9.56 -7.56 9.52
C ILE A 102 8.74 -8.63 10.24
N ASN A 103 8.22 -9.61 9.50
CA ASN A 103 7.44 -10.68 10.10
C ASN A 103 8.29 -11.51 11.06
N ALA A 104 9.52 -11.81 10.69
CA ALA A 104 10.42 -12.56 11.55
C ALA A 104 10.73 -11.80 12.85
N ILE A 105 11.01 -10.51 12.72
CA ILE A 105 11.31 -9.66 13.87
C ILE A 105 10.09 -9.55 14.78
N ASN A 106 8.90 -9.35 14.20
CA ASN A 106 7.68 -9.24 15.00
C ASN A 106 7.38 -10.51 15.76
N THR A 107 7.66 -11.67 15.16
CA THR A 107 7.51 -12.95 15.85
C THR A 107 8.43 -13.04 17.06
N CYS A 108 9.68 -12.63 16.89
CA CYS A 108 10.64 -12.63 18.00
C CYS A 108 10.23 -11.65 19.09
N LEU A 109 9.79 -10.46 18.72
CA LEU A 109 9.35 -9.46 19.70
C LEU A 109 8.14 -9.95 20.49
N ALA A 110 7.19 -10.59 19.82
CA ALA A 110 6.02 -11.14 20.49
C ALA A 110 6.43 -12.22 21.50
N ALA A 111 7.42 -13.03 21.17
CA ALA A 111 7.89 -14.09 22.07
C ALA A 111 8.59 -13.53 23.30
N THR A 112 9.24 -12.38 23.19
CA THR A 112 9.98 -11.77 24.30
C THR A 112 9.15 -10.82 25.14
N LYS A 113 7.96 -10.51 24.66
CA LYS A 113 7.09 -9.50 25.28
C LYS A 113 6.18 -10.09 26.33
N ARG A 114 6.69 -10.82 27.23
CA ARG A 114 5.84 -11.44 28.24
C ARG A 114 5.99 -10.86 29.59
#